data_0066a30104b04ae4818e08b4277e8fcc
#
_entry.id   0066a30104b04ae4818e08b4277e8fcc
#
_cell.length_a   1.000
_cell.length_b   1.000
_cell.length_c   1.000
_cell.angle_alpha   90.00
_cell.angle_beta   90.00
_cell.angle_gamma   90.00
#
_symmetry.space_group_name_H-M   'P 1'
#
loop_
_entity.id
_entity.type
_entity.pdbx_description
1 polymer ?
#
loop_
_entity_poly.entity_id
_entity_poly.type
_entity_poly.pdbx_seq_one_letter_code
_entity_poly.pdbx_strand_id
1 'polypeptide(L)'
;MIAFHPNNKCGVATQSFIVKPDKAPKSLQYQLVKTYSHATDASTQGLVYIDGIMYEGTGIKGQSTLRKIDLENNKTLSMLGLDSQYFGEGITVYKDKIYQLTWTSQKAFVYDLASFTLLTTFDYSMEQGWGLTTMGDK
;
A
#
# COMPACT_ATOMS: atom_id res chain seq x y z
N MET A 1 -29.41 -19.89 3.39
CA MET A 1 -30.51 -20.57 4.13
C MET A 1 -30.84 -21.83 3.37
N ILE A 2 -30.84 -23.00 4.02
CA ILE A 2 -31.20 -24.28 3.40
C ILE A 2 -32.63 -24.56 3.79
N ALA A 3 -33.51 -24.67 2.82
CA ALA A 3 -34.91 -25.04 3.06
C ALA A 3 -35.11 -26.52 2.68
N PHE A 4 -35.72 -27.31 3.57
CA PHE A 4 -36.04 -28.71 3.32
C PHE A 4 -37.49 -28.83 2.81
N HIS A 5 -37.64 -29.52 1.72
CA HIS A 5 -38.98 -29.87 1.18
C HIS A 5 -39.42 -31.24 1.70
N PRO A 6 -40.74 -31.47 1.98
CA PRO A 6 -41.23 -32.72 2.52
C PRO A 6 -40.93 -33.98 1.69
N ASN A 7 -40.55 -33.84 0.43
CA ASN A 7 -40.19 -34.90 -0.50
C ASN A 7 -38.67 -35.11 -0.69
N ASN A 8 -37.84 -34.79 0.30
CA ASN A 8 -36.37 -34.93 0.26
C ASN A 8 -35.66 -34.18 -0.90
N LYS A 9 -36.30 -33.16 -1.48
CA LYS A 9 -35.64 -32.30 -2.46
C LYS A 9 -35.06 -31.09 -1.74
N CYS A 10 -33.75 -30.96 -1.76
CA CYS A 10 -33.04 -29.76 -1.29
C CYS A 10 -33.08 -28.69 -2.36
N GLY A 11 -33.62 -27.51 -2.04
CA GLY A 11 -33.53 -26.30 -2.86
C GLY A 11 -32.59 -25.28 -2.21
N VAL A 12 -31.77 -24.66 -3.00
CA VAL A 12 -30.94 -23.50 -2.54
C VAL A 12 -31.64 -22.24 -3.03
N ALA A 13 -32.01 -21.36 -2.09
CA ALA A 13 -32.48 -20.01 -2.40
C ALA A 13 -31.40 -19.01 -1.99
N THR A 14 -30.99 -18.15 -2.91
CA THR A 14 -30.04 -17.08 -2.66
C THR A 14 -30.77 -15.74 -2.70
N GLN A 15 -30.61 -14.94 -1.65
CA GLN A 15 -31.11 -13.57 -1.61
C GLN A 15 -29.96 -12.64 -1.36
N SER A 16 -29.81 -11.65 -2.23
CA SER A 16 -28.83 -10.57 -2.05
C SER A 16 -29.46 -9.39 -1.32
N PHE A 17 -28.72 -8.80 -0.40
CA PHE A 17 -29.11 -7.57 0.27
C PHE A 17 -27.90 -6.63 0.35
N ILE A 18 -28.19 -5.33 0.34
CA ILE A 18 -27.18 -4.28 0.47
C ILE A 18 -27.25 -3.76 1.91
N VAL A 19 -26.15 -3.91 2.63
CA VAL A 19 -26.00 -3.27 3.95
C VAL A 19 -25.54 -1.83 3.72
N LYS A 20 -26.34 -0.88 4.20
CA LYS A 20 -26.01 0.55 4.20
C LYS A 20 -25.69 0.99 5.63
N PRO A 21 -24.79 1.99 5.81
CA PRO A 21 -24.58 2.60 7.12
C PRO A 21 -25.90 3.23 7.62
N ASP A 22 -26.11 3.18 8.92
CA ASP A 22 -27.26 3.80 9.59
C ASP A 22 -27.20 5.34 9.60
N LYS A 23 -26.00 5.89 9.39
CA LYS A 23 -25.75 7.34 9.27
C LYS A 23 -25.08 7.66 7.95
N ALA A 24 -25.51 8.73 7.32
CA ALA A 24 -24.85 9.27 6.13
C ALA A 24 -23.41 9.69 6.47
N PRO A 25 -22.41 9.45 5.60
CA PRO A 25 -21.08 9.94 5.80
C PRO A 25 -21.06 11.48 5.81
N LYS A 26 -20.24 12.05 6.69
CA LYS A 26 -20.05 13.49 6.74
C LYS A 26 -19.20 13.92 5.53
N SER A 27 -19.72 14.89 4.77
CA SER A 27 -18.94 15.51 3.69
C SER A 27 -17.84 16.39 4.30
N LEU A 28 -16.61 16.18 3.84
CA LEU A 28 -15.46 17.00 4.22
C LEU A 28 -15.05 17.86 3.03
N GLN A 29 -14.59 19.08 3.34
CA GLN A 29 -13.98 19.99 2.37
C GLN A 29 -12.46 19.82 2.44
N TYR A 30 -11.78 20.03 1.32
CA TYR A 30 -10.32 20.07 1.26
C TYR A 30 -9.85 21.41 0.70
N GLN A 31 -8.64 21.80 1.06
CA GLN A 31 -7.95 22.96 0.50
C GLN A 31 -6.61 22.51 -0.04
N LEU A 32 -6.33 22.86 -1.30
CA LEU A 32 -5.00 22.65 -1.88
C LEU A 32 -4.04 23.65 -1.26
N VAL A 33 -3.04 23.16 -0.52
CA VAL A 33 -2.06 23.99 0.18
C VAL A 33 -0.84 24.24 -0.70
N LYS A 34 -0.30 23.18 -1.32
CA LYS A 34 0.92 23.27 -2.15
C LYS A 34 0.96 22.13 -3.17
N THR A 35 1.59 22.38 -4.30
CA THR A 35 1.88 21.38 -5.34
C THR A 35 3.39 21.27 -5.51
N TYR A 36 3.87 20.04 -5.63
CA TYR A 36 5.28 19.73 -5.86
C TYR A 36 5.44 19.04 -7.22
N SER A 37 6.61 19.19 -7.82
CA SER A 37 6.97 18.42 -9.02
C SER A 37 7.11 16.94 -8.67
N HIS A 38 6.76 16.09 -9.61
CA HIS A 38 6.84 14.63 -9.46
C HIS A 38 7.57 14.02 -10.66
N ALA A 39 8.37 12.99 -10.42
CA ALA A 39 9.10 12.29 -11.47
C ALA A 39 8.14 11.53 -12.39
N THR A 40 8.26 11.73 -13.70
CA THR A 40 7.34 11.14 -14.69
C THR A 40 7.54 9.64 -14.90
N ASP A 41 8.67 9.09 -14.43
CA ASP A 41 9.01 7.67 -14.44
C ASP A 41 8.54 6.94 -13.17
N ALA A 42 7.94 7.64 -12.23
CA ALA A 42 7.47 7.08 -10.98
C ALA A 42 6.01 6.59 -11.10
N SER A 43 5.82 5.29 -11.20
CA SER A 43 4.49 4.67 -11.02
C SER A 43 4.22 4.48 -9.54
N THR A 44 3.77 5.54 -8.86
CA THR A 44 3.58 5.60 -7.41
C THR A 44 2.58 4.56 -6.92
N GLN A 45 2.98 3.75 -5.94
CA GLN A 45 2.16 2.73 -5.27
C GLN A 45 2.01 3.00 -3.76
N GLY A 46 2.91 3.76 -3.18
CA GLY A 46 2.84 4.14 -1.78
C GLY A 46 3.60 5.43 -1.49
N LEU A 47 3.06 6.24 -0.59
CA LEU A 47 3.65 7.51 -0.16
C LEU A 47 3.59 7.64 1.35
N VAL A 48 4.70 8.07 1.95
CA VAL A 48 4.78 8.44 3.36
C VAL A 48 5.57 9.72 3.50
N TYR A 49 5.01 10.72 4.17
CA TYR A 49 5.68 11.99 4.44
C TYR A 49 6.07 12.11 5.91
N ILE A 50 7.34 12.34 6.19
CA ILE A 50 7.88 12.53 7.55
C ILE A 50 8.92 13.64 7.52
N ASP A 51 8.73 14.68 8.32
CA ASP A 51 9.70 15.75 8.59
C ASP A 51 10.36 16.34 7.34
N GLY A 52 9.57 16.69 6.33
CA GLY A 52 10.05 17.29 5.09
C GLY A 52 10.50 16.27 4.03
N ILE A 53 10.61 15.01 4.39
CA ILE A 53 11.01 13.91 3.49
C ILE A 53 9.80 13.12 3.02
N MET A 54 9.68 12.94 1.71
CA MET A 54 8.73 12.01 1.09
C MET A 54 9.44 10.68 0.80
N TYR A 55 8.86 9.61 1.31
CA TYR A 55 9.22 8.25 0.93
C TYR A 55 8.20 7.76 -0.08
N GLU A 56 8.69 7.21 -1.19
CA GLU A 56 7.84 6.76 -2.30
C GLU A 56 8.22 5.34 -2.71
N GLY A 57 7.23 4.44 -2.70
CA GLY A 57 7.31 3.13 -3.33
C GLY A 57 6.71 3.21 -4.74
N THR A 58 7.45 2.73 -5.75
CA THR A 58 6.97 2.70 -7.13
C THR A 58 6.78 1.27 -7.63
N GLY A 59 5.83 1.08 -8.57
CA GLY A 59 5.53 -0.19 -9.22
C GLY A 59 6.28 -0.38 -10.54
N ILE A 60 5.79 -1.31 -11.34
CA ILE A 60 6.27 -1.79 -12.64
C ILE A 60 7.47 -2.75 -12.50
N LYS A 61 7.28 -4.01 -12.94
CA LYS A 61 8.35 -5.02 -12.94
C LYS A 61 9.59 -4.54 -13.71
N GLY A 62 10.75 -4.68 -13.10
CA GLY A 62 12.03 -4.21 -13.65
C GLY A 62 12.28 -2.70 -13.49
N GLN A 63 11.30 -1.95 -12.94
CA GLN A 63 11.42 -0.50 -12.73
C GLN A 63 11.00 -0.07 -11.33
N SER A 64 10.53 -1.00 -10.50
CA SER A 64 10.09 -0.71 -9.13
C SER A 64 11.21 -0.18 -8.27
N THR A 65 10.94 0.88 -7.54
CA THR A 65 11.93 1.54 -6.66
C THR A 65 11.33 1.88 -5.30
N LEU A 66 12.22 2.08 -4.34
CA LEU A 66 11.95 2.82 -3.11
C LEU A 66 12.77 4.09 -3.15
N ARG A 67 12.13 5.25 -2.98
CA ARG A 67 12.75 6.58 -3.11
C ARG A 67 12.64 7.37 -1.81
N LYS A 68 13.68 8.15 -1.51
CA LYS A 68 13.72 9.14 -0.44
C LYS A 68 13.92 10.51 -1.08
N ILE A 69 12.96 11.42 -0.90
CA ILE A 69 12.85 12.66 -1.67
C ILE A 69 12.70 13.83 -0.71
N ASP A 70 13.57 14.82 -0.83
CA ASP A 70 13.40 16.14 -0.23
C ASP A 70 12.41 16.93 -1.11
N LEU A 71 11.19 17.08 -0.61
CA LEU A 71 10.13 17.74 -1.37
C LEU A 71 10.38 19.23 -1.56
N GLU A 72 10.92 19.91 -0.56
CA GLU A 72 11.10 21.36 -0.63
C GLU A 72 12.15 21.75 -1.68
N ASN A 73 13.21 20.95 -1.80
CA ASN A 73 14.29 21.17 -2.77
C ASN A 73 14.08 20.37 -4.07
N ASN A 74 13.00 19.60 -4.17
CA ASN A 74 12.71 18.70 -5.31
C ASN A 74 13.89 17.80 -5.67
N LYS A 75 14.48 17.16 -4.66
CA LYS A 75 15.72 16.40 -4.80
C LYS A 75 15.54 14.96 -4.32
N THR A 76 15.82 13.99 -5.17
CA THR A 76 15.96 12.60 -4.75
C THR A 76 17.26 12.44 -3.95
N LEU A 77 17.14 12.12 -2.66
CA LEU A 77 18.27 11.92 -1.75
C LEU A 77 18.82 10.50 -1.84
N SER A 78 17.96 9.52 -2.03
CA SER A 78 18.33 8.10 -2.18
C SER A 78 17.27 7.37 -3.01
N MET A 79 17.71 6.33 -3.73
CA MET A 79 16.83 5.46 -4.51
C MET A 79 17.39 4.05 -4.51
N LEU A 80 16.53 3.06 -4.22
CA LEU A 80 16.83 1.64 -4.28
C LEU A 80 15.92 0.99 -5.33
N GLY A 81 16.51 0.23 -6.25
CA GLY A 81 15.75 -0.62 -7.18
C GLY A 81 15.37 -1.94 -6.53
N LEU A 82 14.17 -2.43 -6.78
CA LEU A 82 13.80 -3.81 -6.51
C LEU A 82 14.31 -4.72 -7.62
N ASP A 83 14.53 -5.99 -7.29
CA ASP A 83 14.82 -7.00 -8.31
C ASP A 83 13.70 -7.02 -9.37
N SER A 84 14.07 -7.26 -10.62
CA SER A 84 13.19 -7.15 -11.80
C SER A 84 11.95 -8.05 -11.77
N GLN A 85 11.97 -9.11 -10.96
CA GLN A 85 10.82 -9.98 -10.76
C GLN A 85 9.70 -9.36 -9.93
N TYR A 86 10.00 -8.33 -9.12
CA TYR A 86 9.04 -7.73 -8.21
C TYR A 86 8.32 -6.53 -8.82
N PHE A 87 7.05 -6.43 -8.51
CA PHE A 87 6.26 -5.21 -8.66
C PHE A 87 6.08 -4.63 -7.26
N GLY A 88 6.74 -3.50 -6.96
CA GLY A 88 6.66 -2.82 -5.68
C GLY A 88 5.27 -2.20 -5.48
N GLU A 89 4.75 -2.29 -4.27
CA GLU A 89 3.44 -1.77 -3.87
C GLU A 89 3.55 -0.84 -2.67
N GLY A 90 2.49 -0.76 -1.87
CA GLY A 90 2.36 0.14 -0.73
C GLY A 90 3.53 0.10 0.22
N ILE A 91 3.85 1.25 0.78
CA ILE A 91 4.87 1.41 1.81
C ILE A 91 4.26 2.01 3.08
N THR A 92 4.90 1.74 4.21
CA THR A 92 4.65 2.45 5.47
C THR A 92 5.93 2.57 6.28
N VAL A 93 5.95 3.52 7.21
CA VAL A 93 7.05 3.67 8.17
C VAL A 93 6.55 3.33 9.57
N TYR A 94 7.26 2.44 10.24
CA TYR A 94 6.97 2.05 11.61
C TYR A 94 8.26 1.74 12.38
N LYS A 95 8.46 2.35 13.54
CA LYS A 95 9.62 2.16 14.43
C LYS A 95 10.95 2.20 13.67
N ASP A 96 11.23 3.32 13.04
CA ASP A 96 12.47 3.59 12.28
C ASP A 96 12.75 2.60 11.13
N LYS A 97 11.73 1.96 10.61
CA LYS A 97 11.81 1.05 9.47
C LYS A 97 10.78 1.39 8.41
N ILE A 98 11.15 1.18 7.15
CA ILE A 98 10.25 1.25 6.00
C ILE A 98 9.86 -0.17 5.63
N TYR A 99 8.56 -0.41 5.50
CA TYR A 99 8.00 -1.66 5.00
C TYR A 99 7.46 -1.43 3.61
N GLN A 100 7.80 -2.31 2.67
CA GLN A 100 7.30 -2.26 1.29
C GLN A 100 6.74 -3.61 0.88
N LEU A 101 5.52 -3.63 0.39
CA LEU A 101 4.89 -4.83 -0.16
C LEU A 101 5.25 -5.02 -1.63
N THR A 102 4.97 -6.22 -2.13
CA THR A 102 4.96 -6.53 -3.57
C THR A 102 3.55 -6.93 -3.99
N TRP A 103 3.20 -6.76 -5.25
CA TRP A 103 1.85 -7.10 -5.74
C TRP A 103 1.54 -8.59 -5.58
N THR A 104 2.09 -9.46 -6.43
CA THR A 104 1.73 -10.89 -6.51
C THR A 104 2.83 -11.84 -6.05
N SER A 105 3.95 -11.29 -5.57
CA SER A 105 5.10 -12.11 -5.16
C SER A 105 5.04 -12.53 -3.70
N GLN A 106 4.01 -12.10 -2.95
CA GLN A 106 3.78 -12.44 -1.54
C GLN A 106 5.00 -12.15 -0.64
N LYS A 107 5.84 -11.20 -1.05
CA LYS A 107 7.08 -10.84 -0.38
C LYS A 107 7.04 -9.37 0.03
N ALA A 108 7.52 -9.10 1.24
CA ALA A 108 7.71 -7.76 1.76
C ALA A 108 9.18 -7.51 2.09
N PHE A 109 9.58 -6.27 1.92
CA PHE A 109 10.92 -5.79 2.22
C PHE A 109 10.88 -4.84 3.41
N VAL A 110 11.89 -4.92 4.25
CA VAL A 110 12.05 -4.05 5.43
C VAL A 110 13.40 -3.35 5.31
N TYR A 111 13.36 -2.03 5.32
CA TYR A 111 14.55 -1.19 5.23
C TYR A 111 14.72 -0.37 6.50
N ASP A 112 15.96 -0.04 6.82
CA ASP A 112 16.27 0.96 7.85
C ASP A 112 15.94 2.36 7.34
N LEU A 113 15.22 3.15 8.13
CA LEU A 113 14.76 4.48 7.74
C LEU A 113 15.91 5.48 7.58
N ALA A 114 16.92 5.40 8.45
CA ALA A 114 18.02 6.34 8.48
C ALA A 114 19.05 6.03 7.40
N SER A 115 19.58 4.79 7.38
CA SER A 115 20.61 4.37 6.43
C SER A 115 20.06 4.03 5.05
N PHE A 116 18.74 3.83 4.93
CA PHE A 116 18.06 3.45 3.70
C PHE A 116 18.60 2.14 3.09
N THR A 117 18.95 1.17 3.96
CA THR A 117 19.48 -0.14 3.58
C THR A 117 18.48 -1.24 3.86
N LEU A 118 18.48 -2.28 3.03
CA LEU A 118 17.65 -3.47 3.26
C LEU A 118 18.11 -4.21 4.52
N LEU A 119 17.19 -4.43 5.46
CA LEU A 119 17.44 -5.17 6.70
C LEU A 119 17.05 -6.63 6.58
N THR A 120 15.85 -6.89 6.07
CA THR A 120 15.29 -8.24 5.96
C THR A 120 14.12 -8.27 5.00
N THR A 121 13.65 -9.46 4.70
CA THR A 121 12.40 -9.71 3.97
C THR A 121 11.54 -10.71 4.73
N PHE A 122 10.24 -10.70 4.47
CA PHE A 122 9.32 -11.73 4.96
C PHE A 122 8.26 -12.06 3.91
N ASP A 123 7.68 -13.23 4.04
CA ASP A 123 6.57 -13.66 3.18
C ASP A 123 5.24 -13.44 3.91
N TYR A 124 4.19 -13.14 3.16
CA TYR A 124 2.83 -13.02 3.67
C TYR A 124 1.86 -13.89 2.86
N SER A 125 0.74 -14.27 3.48
CA SER A 125 -0.19 -15.27 2.94
C SER A 125 -1.24 -14.73 1.97
N MET A 126 -1.41 -13.41 1.88
CA MET A 126 -2.35 -12.80 0.95
C MET A 126 -1.84 -12.90 -0.48
N GLU A 127 -2.72 -13.24 -1.43
CA GLU A 127 -2.37 -13.43 -2.84
C GLU A 127 -1.81 -12.17 -3.49
N GLN A 128 -2.25 -11.00 -3.02
CA GLN A 128 -1.84 -9.70 -3.55
C GLN A 128 -1.59 -8.70 -2.41
N GLY A 129 -0.47 -8.00 -2.48
CA GLY A 129 -0.19 -6.83 -1.65
C GLY A 129 -0.67 -5.56 -2.36
N TRP A 130 -1.15 -4.59 -1.58
CA TRP A 130 -1.63 -3.29 -2.05
C TRP A 130 -1.14 -2.18 -1.12
N GLY A 131 -2.03 -1.30 -0.70
CA GLY A 131 -1.72 -0.23 0.24
C GLY A 131 -1.29 -0.77 1.61
N LEU A 132 -0.46 0.00 2.30
CA LEU A 132 0.02 -0.29 3.65
C LEU A 132 -0.03 0.98 4.50
N THR A 133 -0.45 0.85 5.74
CA THR A 133 -0.48 1.95 6.69
C THR A 133 -0.28 1.46 8.12
N THR A 134 0.04 2.35 9.01
CA THR A 134 0.13 2.08 10.45
C THR A 134 -1.11 2.65 11.16
N MET A 135 -1.55 1.97 12.21
CA MET A 135 -2.61 2.42 13.10
C MET A 135 -2.18 2.27 14.56
N GLY A 136 -1.76 3.36 15.18
CA GLY A 136 -1.16 3.34 16.52
C GLY A 136 0.10 2.48 16.55
N ASP A 137 0.14 1.53 17.46
CA ASP A 137 1.29 0.61 17.63
C ASP A 137 1.25 -0.64 16.73
N LYS A 138 0.36 -0.64 15.72
CA LYS A 138 0.12 -1.77 14.82
C LYS A 138 0.31 -1.38 13.37
#